data_a3e2b949ceb477aba440edbe03d8a618
#
_entry.id   a3e2b949ceb477aba440edbe03d8a618
#
_cell.length_a   1.000
_cell.length_b   1.000
_cell.length_c   1.000
_cell.angle_alpha   90.00
_cell.angle_beta   90.00
_cell.angle_gamma   90.00
#
_symmetry.space_group_name_H-M   'P 1'
#
loop_
_entity.id
_entity.type
_entity.pdbx_description
1 polymer ?
#
loop_
_entity_poly.entity_id
_entity_poly.type
_entity_poly.pdbx_seq_one_letter_code
_entity_poly.pdbx_strand_id
1 'polypeptide(L)'
;MMDTTIIYNDYLSGDAKALERLMEIYGDKLTLYINGYIKNLHDSEDLLIEVFAYLISKRPNIKSSFESYIYKAARNHALMFLRKAKRHIILTEEEMNFCIENTFEDEVCIAERNKRIYDCMEYLPSAQKEALYLVYIEGMSYKEAAAVLRKSAKQIDKLLQLGKKKLRPLLETEGIKSASY
;
A
#
# COMPACT_ATOMS: atom_id res chain seq x y z
N MET A 1 7.18 -9.34 -15.43
CA MET A 1 6.05 -8.80 -14.66
C MET A 1 4.98 -8.40 -15.66
N MET A 2 3.76 -8.85 -15.50
CA MET A 2 2.66 -8.55 -16.43
C MET A 2 2.28 -7.08 -16.27
N ASP A 3 2.23 -6.31 -17.37
CA ASP A 3 1.87 -4.89 -17.29
C ASP A 3 0.36 -4.76 -17.06
N THR A 4 -0.02 -4.50 -15.82
CA THR A 4 -1.44 -4.39 -15.40
C THR A 4 -2.15 -3.19 -16.04
N THR A 5 -1.38 -2.24 -16.61
CA THR A 5 -1.94 -1.15 -17.42
C THR A 5 -2.55 -1.67 -18.72
N ILE A 6 -1.96 -2.73 -19.30
CA ILE A 6 -2.52 -3.40 -20.49
C ILE A 6 -3.86 -4.05 -20.11
N ILE A 7 -3.91 -4.80 -19.01
CA ILE A 7 -5.15 -5.45 -18.53
C ILE A 7 -6.25 -4.41 -18.31
N TYR A 8 -5.90 -3.26 -17.73
CA TYR A 8 -6.88 -2.18 -17.54
C TYR A 8 -7.38 -1.59 -18.88
N ASN A 9 -6.51 -1.46 -19.87
CA ASN A 9 -6.89 -1.00 -21.20
C ASN A 9 -7.79 -2.01 -21.92
N ASP A 10 -7.57 -3.31 -21.74
CA ASP A 10 -8.45 -4.38 -22.23
C ASP A 10 -9.85 -4.24 -21.61
N TYR A 11 -9.93 -3.98 -20.30
CA TYR A 11 -11.20 -3.69 -19.63
C TYR A 11 -11.90 -2.46 -20.23
N LEU A 12 -11.17 -1.37 -20.47
CA LEU A 12 -11.74 -0.17 -21.10
C LEU A 12 -12.26 -0.44 -22.52
N SER A 13 -11.64 -1.38 -23.24
CA SER A 13 -12.02 -1.82 -24.58
C SER A 13 -13.21 -2.80 -24.59
N GLY A 14 -13.69 -3.24 -23.40
CA GLY A 14 -14.89 -4.07 -23.28
C GLY A 14 -14.65 -5.51 -22.80
N ASP A 15 -13.40 -5.91 -22.50
CA ASP A 15 -13.12 -7.22 -21.90
C ASP A 15 -13.50 -7.23 -20.40
N ALA A 16 -14.68 -7.76 -20.07
CA ALA A 16 -15.14 -7.86 -18.69
C ALA A 16 -14.23 -8.75 -17.82
N LYS A 17 -13.60 -9.80 -18.40
CA LYS A 17 -12.68 -10.68 -17.68
C LYS A 17 -11.38 -9.98 -17.26
N ALA A 18 -11.02 -8.89 -17.93
CA ALA A 18 -9.87 -8.11 -17.54
C ALA A 18 -10.04 -7.46 -16.16
N LEU A 19 -11.27 -7.07 -15.81
CA LEU A 19 -11.58 -6.56 -14.47
C LEU A 19 -11.45 -7.63 -13.40
N GLU A 20 -11.95 -8.85 -13.64
CA GLU A 20 -11.80 -9.99 -12.74
C GLU A 20 -10.32 -10.28 -12.48
N ARG A 21 -9.49 -10.31 -13.52
CA ARG A 21 -8.05 -10.47 -13.39
C ARG A 21 -7.39 -9.37 -12.54
N LEU A 22 -7.83 -8.12 -12.66
CA LEU A 22 -7.32 -7.02 -11.83
C LEU A 22 -7.74 -7.20 -10.37
N MET A 23 -8.94 -7.69 -10.11
CA MET A 23 -9.41 -8.01 -8.75
C MET A 23 -8.61 -9.16 -8.13
N GLU A 24 -8.30 -10.21 -8.90
CA GLU A 24 -7.44 -11.33 -8.46
C GLU A 24 -6.01 -10.85 -8.13
N ILE A 25 -5.43 -9.97 -8.94
CA ILE A 25 -4.06 -9.49 -8.75
C ILE A 25 -3.94 -8.55 -7.54
N TYR A 26 -4.94 -7.67 -7.34
CA TYR A 26 -4.84 -6.56 -6.40
C TYR A 26 -5.74 -6.70 -5.18
N GLY A 27 -6.72 -7.61 -5.18
CA GLY A 27 -7.72 -7.71 -4.13
C GLY A 27 -7.09 -7.82 -2.74
N ASP A 28 -6.36 -8.89 -2.47
CA ASP A 28 -5.73 -9.14 -1.18
C ASP A 28 -4.71 -8.05 -0.81
N LYS A 29 -3.88 -7.64 -1.77
CA LYS A 29 -2.87 -6.60 -1.57
C LYS A 29 -3.47 -5.26 -1.15
N LEU A 30 -4.53 -4.83 -1.83
CA LEU A 30 -5.21 -3.58 -1.51
C LEU A 30 -6.00 -3.68 -0.22
N THR A 31 -6.61 -4.83 0.09
CA THR A 31 -7.27 -5.07 1.37
C THR A 31 -6.27 -4.87 2.51
N LEU A 32 -5.09 -5.49 2.42
CA LEU A 32 -4.03 -5.34 3.42
C LEU A 32 -3.51 -3.90 3.51
N TYR A 33 -3.33 -3.25 2.36
CA TYR A 33 -2.92 -1.85 2.33
C TYR A 33 -3.95 -0.92 2.98
N ILE A 34 -5.24 -1.11 2.69
CA ILE A 34 -6.35 -0.37 3.32
C ILE A 34 -6.39 -0.69 4.82
N ASN A 35 -6.25 -1.97 5.20
CA ASN A 35 -6.24 -2.39 6.60
C ASN A 35 -5.08 -1.76 7.38
N GLY A 36 -3.97 -1.46 6.73
CA GLY A 36 -2.88 -0.67 7.30
C GLY A 36 -3.34 0.69 7.88
N TYR A 37 -4.43 1.26 7.37
CA TYR A 37 -5.03 2.50 7.87
C TYR A 37 -6.21 2.26 8.81
N ILE A 38 -7.11 1.34 8.44
CA ILE A 38 -8.44 1.17 9.05
C ILE A 38 -8.38 0.31 10.31
N LYS A 39 -7.50 -0.70 10.36
CA LYS A 39 -7.37 -1.66 11.47
C LYS A 39 -8.64 -2.49 11.70
N ASN A 40 -9.39 -2.71 10.65
CA ASN A 40 -10.57 -3.55 10.63
C ASN A 40 -10.67 -4.19 9.25
N LEU A 41 -10.52 -5.52 9.19
CA LEU A 41 -10.47 -6.25 7.93
C LEU A 41 -11.78 -6.14 7.16
N HIS A 42 -12.93 -6.26 7.84
CA HIS A 42 -14.26 -6.17 7.22
C HIS A 42 -14.49 -4.78 6.59
N ASP A 43 -14.21 -3.69 7.31
CA ASP A 43 -14.31 -2.33 6.77
C ASP A 43 -13.33 -2.13 5.59
N SER A 44 -12.18 -2.82 5.61
CA SER A 44 -11.18 -2.74 4.55
C SER A 44 -11.62 -3.46 3.28
N GLU A 45 -12.30 -4.61 3.41
CA GLU A 45 -12.93 -5.34 2.29
C GLU A 45 -14.06 -4.52 1.67
N ASP A 46 -14.90 -3.88 2.48
CA ASP A 46 -15.96 -2.99 1.99
C ASP A 46 -15.37 -1.80 1.21
N LEU A 47 -14.30 -1.21 1.73
CA LEU A 47 -13.59 -0.11 1.03
C LEU A 47 -12.91 -0.57 -0.27
N LEU A 48 -12.40 -1.81 -0.32
CA LEU A 48 -11.90 -2.39 -1.56
C LEU A 48 -13.00 -2.45 -2.63
N ILE A 49 -14.19 -2.92 -2.24
CA ILE A 49 -15.35 -2.98 -3.13
C ILE A 49 -15.70 -1.56 -3.64
N GLU A 50 -15.69 -0.55 -2.75
CA GLU A 50 -15.92 0.85 -3.15
C GLU A 50 -14.88 1.36 -4.16
N VAL A 51 -13.59 1.00 -3.99
CA VAL A 51 -12.50 1.36 -4.91
C VAL A 51 -12.75 0.78 -6.31
N PHE A 52 -13.11 -0.51 -6.40
CA PHE A 52 -13.42 -1.14 -7.68
C PHE A 52 -14.74 -0.63 -8.27
N ALA A 53 -15.77 -0.40 -7.47
CA ALA A 53 -17.02 0.21 -7.92
C ALA A 53 -16.79 1.62 -8.50
N TYR A 54 -15.92 2.41 -7.88
CA TYR A 54 -15.50 3.70 -8.42
C TYR A 54 -14.78 3.55 -9.77
N LEU A 55 -13.86 2.58 -9.89
CA LEU A 55 -13.13 2.29 -11.13
C LEU A 55 -14.11 1.91 -12.26
N ILE A 56 -15.09 1.06 -11.97
CA ILE A 56 -16.13 0.62 -12.91
C ILE A 56 -17.01 1.80 -13.36
N SER A 57 -17.47 2.59 -12.39
CA SER A 57 -18.38 3.72 -12.64
C SER A 57 -17.73 4.86 -13.43
N LYS A 58 -16.48 5.19 -13.12
CA LYS A 58 -15.79 6.36 -13.70
C LYS A 58 -14.96 6.03 -14.92
N ARG A 59 -14.52 4.77 -15.08
CA ARG A 59 -13.65 4.34 -16.19
C ARG A 59 -12.52 5.34 -16.49
N PRO A 60 -11.71 5.74 -15.50
CA PRO A 60 -10.79 6.86 -15.66
C PRO A 60 -9.72 6.54 -16.71
N ASN A 61 -9.35 7.54 -17.49
CA ASN A 61 -8.20 7.45 -18.38
C ASN A 61 -6.91 7.61 -17.56
N ILE A 62 -6.20 6.50 -17.31
CA ILE A 62 -5.02 6.47 -16.47
C ILE A 62 -3.78 6.75 -17.32
N LYS A 63 -3.13 7.89 -17.07
CA LYS A 63 -1.90 8.32 -17.77
C LYS A 63 -0.60 7.83 -17.11
N SER A 64 -0.69 7.24 -15.93
CA SER A 64 0.41 6.64 -15.16
C SER A 64 0.26 5.12 -15.13
N SER A 65 1.11 4.40 -14.37
CA SER A 65 0.87 2.97 -14.15
C SER A 65 -0.47 2.75 -13.44
N PHE A 66 -1.18 1.71 -13.83
CA PHE A 66 -2.44 1.31 -13.18
C PHE A 66 -2.21 1.07 -11.69
N GLU A 67 -1.10 0.44 -11.34
CA GLU A 67 -0.72 0.14 -9.97
C GLU A 67 -0.67 1.40 -9.11
N SER A 68 0.06 2.43 -9.52
CA SER A 68 0.12 3.68 -8.76
C SER A 68 -1.24 4.37 -8.65
N TYR A 69 -2.09 4.23 -9.66
CA TYR A 69 -3.44 4.77 -9.64
C TYR A 69 -4.32 4.06 -8.61
N ILE A 70 -4.36 2.72 -8.63
CA ILE A 70 -5.26 1.95 -7.76
C ILE A 70 -4.86 2.06 -6.29
N TYR A 71 -3.55 2.04 -5.97
CA TYR A 71 -3.07 2.29 -4.60
C TYR A 71 -3.38 3.71 -4.12
N LYS A 72 -3.27 4.71 -4.99
CA LYS A 72 -3.68 6.09 -4.66
C LYS A 72 -5.18 6.19 -4.41
N ALA A 73 -6.01 5.48 -5.19
CA ALA A 73 -7.45 5.43 -4.98
C ALA A 73 -7.77 4.76 -3.64
N ALA A 74 -7.18 3.60 -3.35
CA ALA A 74 -7.34 2.88 -2.09
C ALA A 74 -6.96 3.75 -0.88
N ARG A 75 -5.79 4.42 -0.95
CA ARG A 75 -5.35 5.38 0.08
C ARG A 75 -6.37 6.50 0.31
N ASN A 76 -6.88 7.08 -0.77
CA ASN A 76 -7.85 8.17 -0.65
C ASN A 76 -9.16 7.70 0.00
N HIS A 77 -9.67 6.51 -0.37
CA HIS A 77 -10.87 5.94 0.24
C HIS A 77 -10.64 5.66 1.74
N ALA A 78 -9.53 5.04 2.12
CA ALA A 78 -9.17 4.82 3.52
C ALA A 78 -9.11 6.12 4.32
N LEU A 79 -8.44 7.15 3.80
CA LEU A 79 -8.35 8.45 4.47
C LEU A 79 -9.69 9.17 4.56
N MET A 80 -10.56 9.03 3.55
CA MET A 80 -11.93 9.58 3.60
C MET A 80 -12.77 8.87 4.66
N PHE A 81 -12.67 7.54 4.76
CA PHE A 81 -13.33 6.75 5.79
C PHE A 81 -12.94 7.21 7.20
N LEU A 82 -11.64 7.32 7.46
CA LEU A 82 -11.11 7.79 8.74
C LEU A 82 -11.59 9.21 9.10
N ARG A 83 -11.64 10.12 8.12
CA ARG A 83 -12.16 11.48 8.34
C ARG A 83 -13.64 11.48 8.67
N LYS A 84 -14.44 10.62 8.04
CA LYS A 84 -15.87 10.49 8.37
C LYS A 84 -16.07 9.91 9.77
N ALA A 85 -15.27 8.92 10.17
CA ALA A 85 -15.35 8.30 11.48
C ALA A 85 -14.98 9.27 12.62
N LYS A 86 -14.00 10.14 12.38
CA LYS A 86 -13.56 11.17 13.34
C LYS A 86 -14.23 12.53 13.05
N ARG A 87 -15.54 12.60 13.19
CA ARG A 87 -16.43 13.72 12.85
C ARG A 87 -16.04 15.10 13.40
N HIS A 88 -14.92 15.68 13.29
CA HIS A 88 -14.50 17.06 13.68
C HIS A 88 -12.99 17.22 13.82
N ILE A 89 -12.16 16.22 13.44
CA ILE A 89 -10.72 16.35 13.56
C ILE A 89 -10.12 16.37 12.14
N ILE A 90 -9.45 17.46 11.80
CA ILE A 90 -8.56 17.49 10.62
C ILE A 90 -7.41 16.56 10.95
N LEU A 91 -7.42 15.36 10.35
CA LEU A 91 -6.31 14.42 10.47
C LEU A 91 -5.08 15.02 9.78
N THR A 92 -4.06 15.32 10.55
CA THR A 92 -2.73 15.61 10.00
C THR A 92 -2.10 14.32 9.45
N GLU A 93 -1.13 14.44 8.53
CA GLU A 93 -0.39 13.26 8.03
C GLU A 93 0.28 12.46 9.16
N GLU A 94 0.59 13.09 10.29
CA GLU A 94 1.20 12.48 11.47
C GLU A 94 0.21 11.64 12.28
N GLU A 95 -1.08 12.00 12.24
CA GLU A 95 -2.17 11.28 12.90
C GLU A 95 -2.71 10.10 12.08
N MET A 96 -2.32 10.01 10.80
CA MET A 96 -2.61 8.89 9.91
C MET A 96 -1.63 7.76 10.20
N ASN A 97 -1.90 6.94 11.21
CA ASN A 97 -1.00 5.86 11.58
C ASN A 97 -1.17 4.66 10.66
N PHE A 98 -0.39 4.62 9.59
CA PHE A 98 -0.27 3.45 8.74
C PHE A 98 0.52 2.35 9.46
N CYS A 99 -0.05 1.16 9.59
CA CYS A 99 0.49 0.02 10.32
C CYS A 99 0.28 -1.22 9.47
N ILE A 100 1.22 -2.09 9.40
CA ILE A 100 1.13 -3.31 8.59
C ILE A 100 0.92 -4.48 9.53
N GLU A 101 -0.28 -5.06 9.50
CA GLU A 101 -0.52 -6.33 10.19
C GLU A 101 -0.21 -7.50 9.25
N ASN A 102 0.60 -8.42 9.72
CA ASN A 102 0.93 -9.62 8.95
C ASN A 102 -0.23 -10.62 9.09
N THR A 103 -1.06 -10.74 8.05
CA THR A 103 -2.19 -11.66 8.00
C THR A 103 -1.95 -12.88 7.10
N PHE A 104 -0.72 -13.07 6.60
CA PHE A 104 -0.40 -14.21 5.75
C PHE A 104 -0.04 -15.44 6.58
N GLU A 105 -0.84 -16.49 6.46
CA GLU A 105 -0.63 -17.81 7.07
C GLU A 105 0.29 -18.74 6.24
N ASP A 106 0.93 -18.26 5.18
CA ASP A 106 1.67 -19.12 4.27
C ASP A 106 3.15 -19.27 4.66
N GLU A 107 3.58 -20.54 4.76
CA GLU A 107 4.93 -21.06 5.05
C GLU A 107 5.62 -20.48 6.30
N VAL A 108 5.53 -21.24 7.39
CA VAL A 108 5.92 -20.88 8.77
C VAL A 108 7.25 -20.13 8.90
N CYS A 109 8.27 -20.46 8.12
CA CYS A 109 9.60 -19.87 8.26
C CYS A 109 9.74 -18.50 7.54
N ILE A 110 9.08 -18.33 6.39
CA ILE A 110 9.06 -17.04 5.65
C ILE A 110 8.11 -16.08 6.35
N ALA A 111 7.00 -16.60 6.87
CA ALA A 111 6.03 -15.83 7.64
C ALA A 111 6.63 -15.25 8.92
N GLU A 112 7.42 -16.02 9.67
CA GLU A 112 8.11 -15.54 10.90
C GLU A 112 9.12 -14.42 10.58
N ARG A 113 9.92 -14.55 9.53
CA ARG A 113 10.88 -13.52 9.14
C ARG A 113 10.16 -12.25 8.69
N ASN A 114 9.11 -12.39 7.90
CA ASN A 114 8.31 -11.26 7.44
C ASN A 114 7.63 -10.57 8.63
N LYS A 115 7.04 -11.35 9.53
CA LYS A 115 6.44 -10.84 10.77
C LYS A 115 7.42 -9.97 11.56
N ARG A 116 8.64 -10.45 11.81
CA ARG A 116 9.67 -9.68 12.53
C ARG A 116 10.02 -8.37 11.81
N ILE A 117 10.07 -8.38 10.47
CA ILE A 117 10.30 -7.14 9.69
C ILE A 117 9.16 -6.17 9.89
N TYR A 118 7.92 -6.64 9.83
CA TYR A 118 6.73 -5.79 10.06
C TYR A 118 6.70 -5.26 11.49
N ASP A 119 6.99 -6.10 12.49
CA ASP A 119 7.08 -5.68 13.90
C ASP A 119 8.12 -4.57 14.08
N CYS A 120 9.30 -4.69 13.45
CA CYS A 120 10.31 -3.64 13.45
C CYS A 120 9.82 -2.36 12.72
N MET A 121 9.03 -2.49 11.66
CA MET A 121 8.48 -1.33 10.94
C MET A 121 7.49 -0.55 11.79
N GLU A 122 6.84 -1.16 12.80
CA GLU A 122 5.90 -0.47 13.67
C GLU A 122 6.55 0.66 14.50
N TYR A 123 7.84 0.59 14.73
CA TYR A 123 8.60 1.66 15.42
C TYR A 123 8.93 2.86 14.52
N LEU A 124 8.57 2.81 13.23
CA LEU A 124 8.82 3.88 12.29
C LEU A 124 7.64 4.86 12.21
N PRO A 125 7.89 6.16 11.93
CA PRO A 125 6.84 7.09 11.57
C PRO A 125 6.04 6.60 10.36
N SER A 126 4.72 6.82 10.37
CA SER A 126 3.77 6.36 9.36
C SER A 126 4.23 6.59 7.91
N ALA A 127 4.68 7.81 7.59
CA ALA A 127 5.16 8.14 6.26
C ALA A 127 6.40 7.33 5.82
N GLN A 128 7.29 6.96 6.76
CA GLN A 128 8.45 6.12 6.46
C GLN A 128 8.03 4.67 6.25
N LYS A 129 7.11 4.15 7.07
CA LYS A 129 6.53 2.81 6.91
C LYS A 129 5.87 2.66 5.55
N GLU A 130 4.99 3.59 5.21
CA GLU A 130 4.23 3.57 3.96
C GLU A 130 5.14 3.66 2.73
N ALA A 131 6.18 4.52 2.77
CA ALA A 131 7.15 4.60 1.69
C ALA A 131 7.96 3.29 1.52
N LEU A 132 8.38 2.67 2.62
CA LEU A 132 9.07 1.37 2.61
C LEU A 132 8.14 0.27 2.07
N TYR A 133 6.89 0.23 2.48
CA TYR A 133 5.89 -0.72 2.01
C TYR A 133 5.73 -0.64 0.48
N LEU A 134 5.42 0.55 -0.03
CA LEU A 134 5.17 0.75 -1.46
C LEU A 134 6.39 0.40 -2.33
N VAL A 135 7.60 0.75 -1.89
CA VAL A 135 8.82 0.54 -2.69
C VAL A 135 9.38 -0.87 -2.55
N TYR A 136 9.44 -1.44 -1.33
CA TYR A 136 10.12 -2.72 -1.10
C TYR A 136 9.20 -3.93 -1.05
N ILE A 137 7.94 -3.75 -0.69
CA ILE A 137 6.97 -4.85 -0.64
C ILE A 137 6.19 -4.90 -1.95
N GLU A 138 5.66 -3.77 -2.39
CA GLU A 138 4.90 -3.70 -3.65
C GLU A 138 5.77 -3.49 -4.89
N GLY A 139 7.08 -3.21 -4.72
CA GLY A 139 8.01 -3.08 -5.84
C GLY A 139 7.87 -1.81 -6.67
N MET A 140 7.19 -0.78 -6.15
CA MET A 140 6.99 0.48 -6.85
C MET A 140 8.28 1.26 -7.05
N SER A 141 8.42 1.91 -8.18
CA SER A 141 9.45 2.92 -8.39
C SER A 141 9.20 4.13 -7.46
N TYR A 142 10.25 4.90 -7.19
CA TYR A 142 10.15 6.13 -6.39
C TYR A 142 9.14 7.13 -6.98
N LYS A 143 8.99 7.15 -8.32
CA LYS A 143 8.02 8.01 -9.00
C LYS A 143 6.58 7.56 -8.75
N GLU A 144 6.33 6.26 -8.75
CA GLU A 144 5.01 5.67 -8.47
C GLU A 144 4.62 5.86 -7.02
N ALA A 145 5.50 5.53 -6.07
CA ALA A 145 5.29 5.78 -4.66
C ALA A 145 5.05 7.28 -4.36
N ALA A 146 5.77 8.17 -5.06
CA ALA A 146 5.55 9.61 -4.96
C ALA A 146 4.14 10.03 -5.42
N ALA A 147 3.63 9.43 -6.50
CA ALA A 147 2.28 9.69 -6.98
C ALA A 147 1.20 9.20 -5.99
N VAL A 148 1.40 8.03 -5.34
CA VAL A 148 0.51 7.50 -4.29
C VAL A 148 0.50 8.41 -3.08
N LEU A 149 1.69 8.78 -2.57
CA LEU A 149 1.87 9.55 -1.33
C LEU A 149 1.70 11.06 -1.49
N ARG A 150 1.47 11.55 -2.72
CA ARG A 150 1.41 12.98 -3.05
C ARG A 150 2.68 13.74 -2.63
N LYS A 151 3.82 13.13 -2.85
CA LYS A 151 5.15 13.66 -2.54
C LYS A 151 6.01 13.74 -3.81
N SER A 152 7.18 14.35 -3.73
CA SER A 152 8.18 14.28 -4.80
C SER A 152 9.03 13.01 -4.66
N ALA A 153 9.63 12.54 -5.75
CA ALA A 153 10.55 11.41 -5.71
C ALA A 153 11.74 11.64 -4.74
N LYS A 154 12.22 12.89 -4.63
CA LYS A 154 13.25 13.29 -3.66
C LYS A 154 12.78 13.14 -2.20
N GLN A 155 11.50 13.43 -1.93
CA GLN A 155 10.92 13.23 -0.59
C GLN A 155 10.77 11.74 -0.28
N ILE A 156 10.39 10.91 -1.26
CA ILE A 156 10.36 9.44 -1.11
C ILE A 156 11.75 8.92 -0.78
N ASP A 157 12.76 9.30 -1.55
CA ASP A 157 14.16 8.91 -1.28
C ASP A 157 14.59 9.26 0.15
N LYS A 158 14.29 10.48 0.60
CA LYS A 158 14.58 10.92 1.97
C LYS A 158 13.84 10.05 3.03
N LEU A 159 12.57 9.74 2.80
CA LEU A 159 11.78 8.88 3.71
C LEU A 159 12.37 7.48 3.79
N LEU A 160 12.77 6.90 2.65
CA LEU A 160 13.39 5.59 2.58
C LEU A 160 14.75 5.56 3.30
N GLN A 161 15.61 6.57 3.07
CA GLN A 161 16.90 6.68 3.75
C GLN A 161 16.74 6.76 5.28
N LEU A 162 15.82 7.61 5.76
CA LEU A 162 15.54 7.75 7.19
C LEU A 162 14.92 6.47 7.78
N GLY A 163 13.98 5.86 7.06
CA GLY A 163 13.36 4.60 7.45
C GLY A 163 14.37 3.46 7.56
N LYS A 164 15.23 3.27 6.54
CA LYS A 164 16.31 2.27 6.57
C LYS A 164 17.28 2.50 7.72
N LYS A 165 17.69 3.76 7.95
CA LYS A 165 18.61 4.10 9.06
C LYS A 165 18.05 3.70 10.41
N LYS A 166 16.73 3.85 10.61
CA LYS A 166 16.06 3.45 11.86
C LYS A 166 15.80 1.95 11.92
N LEU A 167 15.44 1.33 10.80
CA LEU A 167 15.07 -0.07 10.73
C LEU A 167 16.27 -1.01 10.91
N ARG A 168 17.46 -0.64 10.38
CA ARG A 168 18.66 -1.47 10.45
C ARG A 168 19.01 -1.94 11.86
N PRO A 169 19.18 -1.08 12.89
CA PRO A 169 19.52 -1.54 14.24
C PRO A 169 18.42 -2.40 14.86
N LEU A 170 17.15 -2.16 14.53
CA LEU A 170 16.03 -2.98 15.02
C LEU A 170 16.11 -4.40 14.43
N LEU A 171 16.36 -4.53 13.12
CA LEU A 171 16.53 -5.83 12.46
C LEU A 171 17.75 -6.59 12.98
N GLU A 172 18.86 -5.90 13.24
CA GLU A 172 20.07 -6.52 13.83
C GLU A 172 19.79 -7.09 15.21
N THR A 173 19.00 -6.41 16.04
CA THR A 173 18.58 -6.89 17.37
C THR A 173 17.72 -8.15 17.28
N GLU A 174 16.88 -8.26 16.25
CA GLU A 174 16.06 -9.44 15.97
C GLU A 174 16.83 -10.57 15.24
N GLY A 175 18.15 -10.44 15.08
CA GLY A 175 19.00 -11.44 14.42
C GLY A 175 18.82 -11.51 12.90
N ILE A 176 18.12 -10.55 12.30
CA ILE A 176 17.94 -10.44 10.85
C ILE A 176 19.16 -9.69 10.31
N LYS A 177 20.14 -10.44 9.78
CA LYS A 177 21.28 -9.84 9.10
C LYS A 177 20.79 -9.12 7.85
N SER A 178 21.09 -7.81 7.73
CA SER A 178 20.85 -7.07 6.50
C SER A 178 21.68 -7.70 5.39
N ALA A 179 21.01 -8.32 4.42
CA ALA A 179 21.68 -8.57 3.16
C ALA A 179 22.08 -7.20 2.60
N SER A 180 23.36 -7.07 2.23
CA SER A 180 23.87 -5.84 1.62
C SER A 180 23.09 -5.58 0.33
N TYR A 181 22.30 -4.51 0.31
CA TYR A 181 21.65 -3.96 -0.88
C TYR A 181 22.39 -2.74 -1.34
#